data_5515096cefd0ea0f1d4d4e69381c3ed3
#
_entry.id   5515096cefd0ea0f1d4d4e69381c3ed3
#
_cell.length_a   1.000
_cell.length_b   1.000
_cell.length_c   1.000
_cell.angle_alpha   90.00
_cell.angle_beta   90.00
_cell.angle_gamma   90.00
#
_symmetry.space_group_name_H-M   'P 1'
#
loop_
_entity.id
_entity.type
_entity.pdbx_description
1 polymer ?
#
loop_
_entity_poly.entity_id
_entity_poly.type
_entity_poly.pdbx_seq_one_letter_code
_entity_poly.pdbx_strand_id
1 'polypeptide(L)'
;MCKRLTATFVCSALSLIAATGFARADTIGRYQCAVIGVIAQEPIGDRNGHAMVSVEYSCQGVDGLLKEAVSTAVSVSEWDGPKGTYLASLGLHRAPGGFAVGQLLEGTGSVVMKDGKPAGSEASGKTVFKFAWGTLASLSGRTVNFTAKPVGVGRFELEFKD
;
A
#
# COMPACT_ATOMS: atom_id res chain seq x y z
N MET A 1 -9.69 -63.26 53.37
CA MET A 1 -10.67 -62.62 52.48
C MET A 1 -10.03 -61.30 51.98
N CYS A 2 -9.44 -61.31 50.77
CA CYS A 2 -8.69 -60.18 50.22
C CYS A 2 -9.56 -59.53 49.14
N LYS A 3 -10.00 -58.25 49.35
CA LYS A 3 -10.75 -57.46 48.38
C LYS A 3 -9.77 -56.75 47.46
N ARG A 4 -9.82 -57.06 46.18
CA ARG A 4 -9.09 -56.38 45.11
C ARG A 4 -9.83 -55.09 44.76
N LEU A 5 -9.14 -53.93 44.86
CA LEU A 5 -9.56 -52.65 44.31
C LEU A 5 -9.05 -52.56 42.86
N THR A 6 -9.96 -52.41 41.93
CA THR A 6 -9.68 -52.11 40.52
C THR A 6 -9.70 -50.59 40.36
N ALA A 7 -8.57 -50.01 40.04
CA ALA A 7 -8.44 -48.58 39.70
C ALA A 7 -8.65 -48.40 38.19
N THR A 8 -9.69 -47.68 37.81
CA THR A 8 -10.00 -47.30 36.41
C THR A 8 -9.28 -45.99 36.09
N PHE A 9 -8.29 -46.05 35.21
CA PHE A 9 -7.61 -44.86 34.64
C PHE A 9 -8.46 -44.26 33.53
N VAL A 10 -9.02 -43.06 33.73
CA VAL A 10 -9.69 -42.28 32.68
C VAL A 10 -8.61 -41.41 32.02
N CYS A 11 -8.26 -41.75 30.78
CA CYS A 11 -7.35 -41.01 29.95
C CYS A 11 -8.11 -39.86 29.28
N SER A 12 -8.02 -38.63 29.82
CA SER A 12 -8.59 -37.42 29.19
C SER A 12 -7.67 -36.94 28.09
N ALA A 13 -8.05 -37.17 26.83
CA ALA A 13 -7.39 -36.61 25.68
C ALA A 13 -7.72 -35.10 25.57
N LEU A 14 -6.78 -34.23 25.93
CA LEU A 14 -6.86 -32.79 25.64
C LEU A 14 -6.57 -32.56 24.14
N SER A 15 -7.62 -32.29 23.38
CA SER A 15 -7.48 -31.82 21.98
C SER A 15 -7.01 -30.38 21.97
N LEU A 16 -5.70 -30.15 21.66
CA LEU A 16 -5.20 -28.82 21.32
C LEU A 16 -5.78 -28.41 19.96
N ILE A 17 -6.77 -27.52 19.96
CA ILE A 17 -7.22 -26.82 18.76
C ILE A 17 -6.18 -25.72 18.52
N ALA A 18 -5.25 -25.96 17.59
CA ALA A 18 -4.35 -24.92 17.06
C ALA A 18 -5.19 -23.93 16.24
N ALA A 19 -5.54 -22.79 16.83
CA ALA A 19 -6.11 -21.66 16.11
C ALA A 19 -5.03 -21.14 15.14
N THR A 20 -5.12 -21.54 13.87
CA THR A 20 -4.34 -20.91 12.79
C THR A 20 -4.92 -19.52 12.57
N GLY A 21 -4.43 -18.54 13.34
CA GLY A 21 -4.69 -17.14 13.08
C GLY A 21 -4.09 -16.79 11.73
N PHE A 22 -4.93 -16.55 10.72
CA PHE A 22 -4.49 -15.89 9.51
C PHE A 22 -3.93 -14.52 9.93
N ALA A 23 -2.62 -14.33 9.79
CA ALA A 23 -2.00 -13.03 9.96
C ALA A 23 -2.61 -12.09 8.91
N ARG A 24 -3.55 -11.27 9.34
CA ARG A 24 -4.09 -10.20 8.50
C ARG A 24 -2.98 -9.16 8.41
N ALA A 25 -2.54 -8.84 7.19
CA ALA A 25 -1.59 -7.77 6.98
C ALA A 25 -2.15 -6.49 7.61
N ASP A 26 -1.44 -5.94 8.60
CA ASP A 26 -1.89 -4.76 9.32
C ASP A 26 -1.82 -3.55 8.40
N THR A 27 -2.93 -2.82 8.31
CA THR A 27 -2.97 -1.55 7.60
C THR A 27 -2.11 -0.53 8.35
N ILE A 28 -1.01 -0.10 7.73
CA ILE A 28 -0.14 0.96 8.27
C ILE A 28 -0.83 2.30 8.15
N GLY A 29 -1.50 2.54 7.03
CA GLY A 29 -2.28 3.75 6.84
C GLY A 29 -2.93 3.81 5.47
N ARG A 30 -3.96 4.64 5.41
CA ARG A 30 -4.73 4.90 4.20
C ARG A 30 -4.86 6.39 3.98
N TYR A 31 -4.74 6.78 2.72
CA TYR A 31 -4.83 8.13 2.25
C TYR A 31 -5.94 8.32 1.23
N GLN A 32 -6.54 9.49 1.23
CA GLN A 32 -7.29 10.04 0.12
C GLN A 32 -6.40 11.04 -0.63
N CYS A 33 -6.19 10.80 -1.91
CA CYS A 33 -5.23 11.52 -2.74
C CYS A 33 -5.89 12.25 -3.89
N ALA A 34 -5.30 13.37 -4.26
CA ALA A 34 -5.66 14.13 -5.46
C ALA A 34 -4.40 14.47 -6.26
N VAL A 35 -4.48 14.36 -7.58
CA VAL A 35 -3.45 14.83 -8.50
C VAL A 35 -3.37 16.36 -8.42
N ILE A 36 -2.16 16.90 -8.37
CA ILE A 36 -1.88 18.33 -8.37
C ILE A 36 -1.44 18.73 -9.79
N GLY A 37 -2.10 19.74 -10.34
CA GLY A 37 -1.76 20.25 -11.66
C GLY A 37 -2.09 19.28 -12.80
N VAL A 38 -1.22 19.23 -13.79
CA VAL A 38 -1.40 18.46 -15.02
C VAL A 38 -0.59 17.17 -14.96
N ILE A 39 -1.17 16.05 -15.37
CA ILE A 39 -0.41 14.83 -15.63
C ILE A 39 0.42 15.08 -16.90
N ALA A 40 1.75 15.10 -16.75
CA ALA A 40 2.64 15.21 -17.90
C ALA A 40 2.81 13.83 -18.55
N GLN A 41 2.49 13.74 -19.84
CA GLN A 41 2.64 12.52 -20.62
C GLN A 41 3.44 12.82 -21.87
N GLU A 42 4.61 12.20 -22.02
CA GLU A 42 5.56 12.38 -23.11
C GLU A 42 5.67 11.09 -23.91
N PRO A 43 5.21 11.04 -25.18
CA PRO A 43 5.40 9.89 -26.05
C PRO A 43 6.89 9.59 -26.27
N ILE A 44 7.30 8.34 -26.15
CA ILE A 44 8.68 7.91 -26.42
C ILE A 44 8.93 7.81 -27.93
N GLY A 45 7.89 7.51 -28.72
CA GLY A 45 7.93 7.53 -30.19
C GLY A 45 8.44 6.25 -30.86
N ASP A 46 8.80 5.22 -30.11
CA ASP A 46 9.26 3.92 -30.64
C ASP A 46 8.10 3.01 -31.05
N ARG A 47 6.96 3.13 -30.39
CA ARG A 47 5.72 2.40 -30.70
C ARG A 47 4.49 3.13 -30.19
N ASN A 48 3.34 2.77 -30.71
CA ASN A 48 2.08 3.41 -30.35
C ASN A 48 1.70 3.10 -28.88
N GLY A 49 1.32 4.16 -28.15
CA GLY A 49 0.92 4.05 -26.74
C GLY A 49 2.07 3.92 -25.73
N HIS A 50 3.33 4.03 -26.18
CA HIS A 50 4.49 4.02 -25.32
C HIS A 50 4.84 5.45 -24.86
N ALA A 51 4.79 5.70 -23.56
CA ALA A 51 4.95 7.05 -23.02
C ALA A 51 5.56 7.04 -21.61
N MET A 52 6.29 8.10 -21.31
CA MET A 52 6.65 8.48 -19.94
C MET A 52 5.53 9.31 -19.34
N VAL A 53 5.18 9.00 -18.10
CA VAL A 53 4.15 9.74 -17.36
C VAL A 53 4.71 10.21 -16.02
N SER A 54 4.59 11.53 -15.76
CA SER A 54 4.93 12.14 -14.48
C SER A 54 3.67 12.69 -13.82
N VAL A 55 3.50 12.39 -12.52
CA VAL A 55 2.35 12.80 -11.72
C VAL A 55 2.80 13.35 -10.39
N GLU A 56 2.31 14.53 -10.05
CA GLU A 56 2.37 15.09 -8.71
C GLU A 56 1.03 14.91 -8.02
N TYR A 57 1.07 14.57 -6.73
CA TYR A 57 -0.16 14.39 -5.96
C TYR A 57 0.02 14.74 -4.49
N SER A 58 -1.11 15.12 -3.87
CA SER A 58 -1.22 15.36 -2.44
C SER A 58 -2.25 14.41 -1.84
N CYS A 59 -2.00 13.98 -0.63
CA CYS A 59 -2.83 13.01 0.07
C CYS A 59 -3.10 13.44 1.50
N GLN A 60 -4.33 13.20 1.97
CA GLN A 60 -4.72 13.33 3.36
C GLN A 60 -4.86 11.95 3.99
N GLY A 61 -4.14 11.69 5.08
CA GLY A 61 -4.22 10.46 5.85
C GLY A 61 -5.55 10.36 6.61
N VAL A 62 -6.27 9.26 6.38
CA VAL A 62 -7.60 9.03 6.93
C VAL A 62 -7.64 7.89 7.94
N ASP A 63 -6.61 7.03 7.96
CA ASP A 63 -6.61 5.85 8.82
C ASP A 63 -5.20 5.37 9.18
N GLY A 64 -5.11 4.53 10.24
CA GLY A 64 -3.87 3.91 10.71
C GLY A 64 -2.88 4.90 11.33
N LEU A 65 -1.59 4.53 11.32
CA LEU A 65 -0.49 5.34 11.84
C LEU A 65 -0.32 6.66 11.06
N LEU A 66 -0.76 6.68 9.81
CA LEU A 66 -0.69 7.84 8.91
C LEU A 66 -1.94 8.73 8.97
N LYS A 67 -2.87 8.48 9.89
CA LYS A 67 -4.05 9.34 10.10
C LYS A 67 -3.62 10.77 10.41
N GLU A 68 -4.30 11.74 9.80
CA GLU A 68 -4.01 13.18 9.89
C GLU A 68 -2.68 13.63 9.23
N ALA A 69 -1.88 12.70 8.70
CA ALA A 69 -0.71 13.06 7.93
C ALA A 69 -1.11 13.67 6.58
N VAL A 70 -0.37 14.69 6.16
CA VAL A 70 -0.41 15.19 4.78
C VAL A 70 0.81 14.65 4.05
N SER A 71 0.58 14.03 2.88
CA SER A 71 1.66 13.56 2.02
C SER A 71 1.65 14.34 0.71
N THR A 72 2.85 14.69 0.24
CA THR A 72 3.08 15.20 -1.12
C THR A 72 4.10 14.29 -1.79
N ALA A 73 3.84 13.92 -3.03
CA ALA A 73 4.71 13.00 -3.75
C ALA A 73 4.73 13.28 -5.25
N VAL A 74 5.83 12.84 -5.88
CA VAL A 74 6.02 12.78 -7.32
C VAL A 74 6.27 11.34 -7.70
N SER A 75 5.68 10.90 -8.82
CA SER A 75 5.97 9.61 -9.43
C SER A 75 6.27 9.76 -10.91
N VAL A 76 7.18 8.91 -11.41
CA VAL A 76 7.52 8.77 -12.83
C VAL A 76 7.31 7.30 -13.19
N SER A 77 6.62 7.08 -14.30
CA SER A 77 6.27 5.74 -14.78
C SER A 77 6.36 5.66 -16.30
N GLU A 78 6.71 4.49 -16.80
CA GLU A 78 6.69 4.11 -18.20
C GLU A 78 5.41 3.33 -18.49
N TRP A 79 4.69 3.73 -19.50
CA TRP A 79 3.43 3.09 -19.90
C TRP A 79 3.53 2.52 -21.32
N ASP A 80 3.06 1.28 -21.47
CA ASP A 80 2.90 0.61 -22.76
C ASP A 80 1.43 0.23 -22.93
N GLY A 81 0.69 1.07 -23.63
CA GLY A 81 -0.75 0.99 -23.72
C GLY A 81 -1.42 1.06 -22.33
N PRO A 82 -2.18 0.02 -21.92
CA PRO A 82 -2.92 0.05 -20.65
C PRO A 82 -2.08 -0.37 -19.41
N LYS A 83 -0.81 -0.71 -19.58
CA LYS A 83 0.07 -1.19 -18.49
C LYS A 83 1.20 -0.23 -18.24
N GLY A 84 1.54 0.00 -16.97
CA GLY A 84 2.61 0.87 -16.55
C GLY A 84 3.56 0.22 -15.56
N THR A 85 4.83 0.63 -15.61
CA THR A 85 5.87 0.31 -14.63
C THR A 85 6.32 1.61 -13.97
N TYR A 86 6.26 1.67 -12.66
CA TYR A 86 6.76 2.83 -11.91
C TYR A 86 8.27 2.76 -11.80
N LEU A 87 8.96 3.78 -12.31
CA LEU A 87 10.41 3.87 -12.32
C LEU A 87 10.95 4.57 -11.08
N ALA A 88 10.22 5.58 -10.60
CA ALA A 88 10.58 6.34 -9.41
C ALA A 88 9.34 6.93 -8.75
N SER A 89 9.36 7.01 -7.42
CA SER A 89 8.46 7.85 -6.65
C SER A 89 9.10 8.19 -5.31
N LEU A 90 8.92 9.43 -4.89
CA LEU A 90 9.34 9.93 -3.59
C LEU A 90 8.19 10.70 -2.97
N GLY A 91 7.87 10.39 -1.71
CA GLY A 91 6.82 11.05 -0.95
C GLY A 91 7.32 11.55 0.40
N LEU A 92 6.85 12.74 0.80
CA LEU A 92 7.05 13.31 2.13
C LEU A 92 5.74 13.23 2.90
N HIS A 93 5.75 12.55 4.03
CA HIS A 93 4.60 12.39 4.93
C HIS A 93 4.82 13.24 6.17
N ARG A 94 3.95 14.19 6.44
CA ARG A 94 4.00 15.08 7.60
C ARG A 94 2.78 14.87 8.47
N ALA A 95 3.00 14.39 9.69
CA ALA A 95 1.99 14.21 10.72
C ALA A 95 2.22 15.17 11.89
N PRO A 96 1.23 15.45 12.73
CA PRO A 96 1.47 16.16 13.97
C PRO A 96 2.56 15.46 14.80
N GLY A 97 3.67 16.18 15.05
CA GLY A 97 4.82 15.67 15.82
C GLY A 97 5.69 14.63 15.13
N GLY A 98 5.58 14.43 13.80
CA GLY A 98 6.43 13.46 13.09
C GLY A 98 6.46 13.65 11.58
N PHE A 99 7.44 13.03 10.96
CA PHE A 99 7.52 13.02 9.50
C PHE A 99 8.17 11.72 9.00
N ALA A 100 7.90 11.35 7.75
CA ALA A 100 8.55 10.22 7.09
C ALA A 100 8.81 10.51 5.61
N VAL A 101 9.82 9.84 5.05
CA VAL A 101 10.18 9.87 3.63
C VAL A 101 9.96 8.48 3.05
N GLY A 102 8.99 8.35 2.16
CA GLY A 102 8.71 7.14 1.42
C GLY A 102 9.40 7.16 0.05
N GLN A 103 10.04 6.06 -0.32
CA GLN A 103 10.64 5.86 -1.63
C GLN A 103 10.12 4.57 -2.25
N LEU A 104 9.68 4.65 -3.50
CA LEU A 104 9.31 3.49 -4.29
C LEU A 104 10.51 2.53 -4.44
N LEU A 105 10.27 1.24 -4.26
CA LEU A 105 11.21 0.16 -4.60
C LEU A 105 10.83 -0.50 -5.92
N GLU A 106 9.56 -0.83 -6.07
CA GLU A 106 8.99 -1.44 -7.27
C GLU A 106 7.50 -1.12 -7.35
N GLY A 107 6.94 -1.04 -8.55
CA GLY A 107 5.51 -0.84 -8.74
C GLY A 107 5.07 -1.02 -10.17
N THR A 108 3.84 -1.48 -10.31
CA THR A 108 3.15 -1.62 -11.59
C THR A 108 1.79 -0.94 -11.54
N GLY A 109 1.29 -0.56 -12.69
CA GLY A 109 -0.04 0.03 -12.83
C GLY A 109 -0.81 -0.53 -14.02
N SER A 110 -2.11 -0.37 -13.98
CA SER A 110 -2.98 -0.69 -15.11
C SER A 110 -4.13 0.30 -15.21
N VAL A 111 -4.58 0.56 -16.44
CA VAL A 111 -5.77 1.37 -16.69
C VAL A 111 -7.02 0.60 -16.29
N VAL A 112 -7.84 1.22 -15.45
CA VAL A 112 -9.15 0.68 -15.06
C VAL A 112 -10.19 1.14 -16.08
N MET A 113 -10.90 0.19 -16.66
CA MET A 113 -12.01 0.47 -17.60
C MET A 113 -13.35 0.35 -16.89
N LYS A 114 -14.24 1.31 -17.09
CA LYS A 114 -15.63 1.28 -16.64
C LYS A 114 -16.54 1.66 -17.81
N ASP A 115 -17.50 0.81 -18.11
CA ASP A 115 -18.45 1.02 -19.23
C ASP A 115 -17.75 1.30 -20.57
N GLY A 116 -16.61 0.59 -20.82
CA GLY A 116 -15.81 0.74 -22.05
C GLY A 116 -14.97 2.02 -22.12
N LYS A 117 -14.90 2.82 -21.06
CA LYS A 117 -14.11 4.06 -20.97
C LYS A 117 -13.06 3.99 -19.86
N PRO A 118 -11.89 4.64 -20.04
CA PRO A 118 -10.93 4.76 -18.95
C PRO A 118 -11.53 5.50 -17.75
N ALA A 119 -11.47 4.88 -16.57
CA ALA A 119 -11.98 5.42 -15.31
C ALA A 119 -10.87 5.81 -14.32
N GLY A 120 -9.62 5.71 -14.73
CA GLY A 120 -8.43 5.98 -13.95
C GLY A 120 -7.40 4.86 -14.08
N SER A 121 -6.42 4.85 -13.21
CA SER A 121 -5.43 3.77 -13.11
C SER A 121 -5.35 3.24 -11.69
N GLU A 122 -5.14 1.95 -11.57
CA GLU A 122 -4.75 1.31 -10.31
C GLU A 122 -3.26 1.02 -10.32
N ALA A 123 -2.66 0.92 -9.12
CA ALA A 123 -1.26 0.58 -8.97
C ALA A 123 -1.03 -0.25 -7.72
N SER A 124 0.05 -1.03 -7.74
CA SER A 124 0.52 -1.77 -6.58
C SER A 124 2.05 -1.95 -6.64
N GLY A 125 2.66 -2.20 -5.49
CA GLY A 125 4.08 -2.39 -5.41
C GLY A 125 4.60 -2.31 -3.99
N LYS A 126 5.89 -1.94 -3.86
CA LYS A 126 6.57 -1.79 -2.58
C LYS A 126 7.21 -0.41 -2.42
N THR A 127 7.14 0.10 -1.22
CA THR A 127 7.76 1.36 -0.78
C THR A 127 8.58 1.10 0.47
N VAL A 128 9.73 1.74 0.59
CA VAL A 128 10.50 1.81 1.83
C VAL A 128 10.35 3.20 2.45
N PHE A 129 10.04 3.27 3.74
CA PHE A 129 10.16 4.50 4.52
C PHE A 129 11.63 4.69 4.92
N LYS A 130 12.41 5.39 4.10
CA LYS A 130 13.86 5.54 4.30
C LYS A 130 14.22 6.24 5.61
N PHE A 131 13.44 7.25 5.96
CA PHE A 131 13.60 8.04 7.18
C PHE A 131 12.23 8.28 7.78
N ALA A 132 12.14 8.17 9.09
CA ALA A 132 10.98 8.60 9.85
C ALA A 132 11.40 8.99 11.26
N TRP A 133 10.71 9.96 11.86
CA TRP A 133 10.95 10.40 13.23
C TRP A 133 9.66 10.89 13.89
N GLY A 134 9.75 11.18 15.18
CA GLY A 134 8.61 11.62 15.99
C GLY A 134 7.53 10.56 16.06
N THR A 135 6.27 10.94 15.88
CA THR A 135 5.12 10.03 15.92
C THR A 135 5.15 8.95 14.82
N LEU A 136 5.96 9.14 13.75
CA LEU A 136 6.14 8.18 12.67
C LEU A 136 7.43 7.36 12.75
N ALA A 137 8.21 7.48 13.85
CA ALA A 137 9.54 6.86 13.96
C ALA A 137 9.57 5.36 13.72
N SER A 138 8.48 4.63 14.06
CA SER A 138 8.35 3.18 13.83
C SER A 138 8.35 2.77 12.35
N LEU A 139 8.16 3.71 11.43
CA LEU A 139 8.23 3.46 9.99
C LEU A 139 9.66 3.47 9.45
N SER A 140 10.64 4.02 10.17
CA SER A 140 12.01 4.20 9.64
C SER A 140 12.65 2.87 9.25
N GLY A 141 13.11 2.76 8.00
CA GLY A 141 13.68 1.56 7.40
C GLY A 141 12.67 0.48 7.00
N ARG A 142 11.39 0.67 7.26
CA ARG A 142 10.34 -0.34 7.00
C ARG A 142 9.96 -0.37 5.53
N THR A 143 9.95 -1.56 4.94
CA THR A 143 9.41 -1.82 3.61
C THR A 143 7.98 -2.29 3.74
N VAL A 144 7.09 -1.72 2.94
CA VAL A 144 5.64 -1.96 2.99
C VAL A 144 5.09 -2.15 1.59
N ASN A 145 4.00 -2.88 1.48
CA ASN A 145 3.23 -2.98 0.24
C ASN A 145 2.32 -1.76 0.11
N PHE A 146 2.11 -1.29 -1.11
CA PHE A 146 1.11 -0.27 -1.38
C PHE A 146 0.11 -0.73 -2.45
N THR A 147 -1.10 -0.19 -2.36
CA THR A 147 -2.11 -0.25 -3.43
C THR A 147 -2.71 1.13 -3.62
N ALA A 148 -2.89 1.52 -4.88
CA ALA A 148 -3.61 2.74 -5.25
C ALA A 148 -4.80 2.37 -6.13
N LYS A 149 -5.98 2.93 -5.83
CA LYS A 149 -7.23 2.66 -6.56
C LYS A 149 -7.92 3.96 -6.93
N PRO A 150 -8.39 4.13 -8.18
CA PRO A 150 -9.09 5.33 -8.58
C PRO A 150 -10.46 5.41 -7.90
N VAL A 151 -10.80 6.60 -7.39
CA VAL A 151 -12.11 6.90 -6.77
C VAL A 151 -12.84 8.04 -7.48
N GLY A 152 -12.24 8.60 -8.54
CA GLY A 152 -12.78 9.68 -9.35
C GLY A 152 -11.71 10.28 -10.25
N VAL A 153 -12.10 11.27 -11.05
CA VAL A 153 -11.18 11.97 -11.95
C VAL A 153 -10.07 12.67 -11.14
N GLY A 154 -8.81 12.29 -11.38
CA GLY A 154 -7.66 12.82 -10.67
C GLY A 154 -7.63 12.51 -9.18
N ARG A 155 -8.44 11.55 -8.71
CA ARG A 155 -8.52 11.15 -7.29
C ARG A 155 -8.34 9.66 -7.13
N PHE A 156 -7.62 9.26 -6.07
CA PHE A 156 -7.39 7.86 -5.75
C PHE A 156 -7.24 7.64 -4.25
N GLU A 157 -7.49 6.42 -3.82
CA GLU A 157 -7.17 5.95 -2.48
C GLU A 157 -5.83 5.22 -2.52
N LEU A 158 -4.92 5.55 -1.59
CA LEU A 158 -3.61 4.93 -1.44
C LEU A 158 -3.55 4.25 -0.07
N GLU A 159 -3.26 2.95 -0.05
CA GLU A 159 -3.16 2.16 1.17
C GLU A 159 -1.77 1.55 1.28
N PHE A 160 -1.20 1.60 2.50
CA PHE A 160 0.04 0.92 2.88
C PHE A 160 -0.24 -0.22 3.86
N LYS A 161 0.33 -1.39 3.57
CA LYS A 161 0.21 -2.62 4.38
C LYS A 161 1.58 -3.26 4.59
N ASP A 162 1.68 -4.05 5.67
CA ASP A 162 2.80 -4.97 5.88
C ASP A 162 2.83 -6.11 4.87
#